data_5bfee24ad114cbf0afd3cea7d2d5f49b
#
_entry.id   5bfee24ad114cbf0afd3cea7d2d5f49b
#
_cell.length_a   1.000
_cell.length_b   1.000
_cell.length_c   1.000
_cell.angle_alpha   90.00
_cell.angle_beta   90.00
_cell.angle_gamma   90.00
#
_symmetry.space_group_name_H-M   'P 1'
#
loop_
_entity.id
_entity.type
_entity.pdbx_description
1 polymer ?
#
loop_
_entity_poly.entity_id
_entity_poly.type
_entity_poly.pdbx_seq_one_letter_code
_entity_poly.pdbx_strand_id
1 'polypeptide(L)'
;MAPQLQFAVLVAFAALMLLAAIEDLRRLVIPNALTLSLCVLWPLHALTASTLLSAAAALGCAVLVFLVGALLFSRGYIGGGDVKLLAVAVLWAGPSGAVPVLLLTGVLGGMLALFLLIPPAAHLATLARAKLGPDEAVVKSGMTTPVPYGIAIAAAALLVIFLPHFR
;
A
#
# COMPACT_ATOMS: atom_id res chain seq x y z
N MET A 1 -22.80 5.32 -15.25
CA MET A 1 -21.59 6.01 -15.76
C MET A 1 -20.90 5.12 -16.78
N ALA A 2 -20.21 5.70 -17.77
CA ALA A 2 -19.61 4.92 -18.84
C ALA A 2 -18.54 3.96 -18.29
N PRO A 3 -18.46 2.69 -18.74
CA PRO A 3 -17.45 1.72 -18.32
C PRO A 3 -16.01 2.21 -18.54
N GLN A 4 -15.84 3.11 -19.49
CA GLN A 4 -14.56 3.78 -19.77
C GLN A 4 -14.05 4.63 -18.59
N LEU A 5 -14.94 5.34 -17.87
CA LEU A 5 -14.54 6.14 -16.70
C LEU A 5 -14.09 5.24 -15.56
N GLN A 6 -14.82 4.16 -15.29
CA GLN A 6 -14.44 3.20 -14.26
C GLN A 6 -13.09 2.57 -14.56
N PHE A 7 -12.84 2.18 -15.80
CA PHE A 7 -11.55 1.64 -16.23
C PHE A 7 -10.42 2.66 -16.04
N ALA A 8 -10.63 3.92 -16.46
CA ALA A 8 -9.64 4.98 -16.29
C ALA A 8 -9.29 5.23 -14.80
N VAL A 9 -10.31 5.23 -13.92
CA VAL A 9 -10.12 5.39 -12.46
C VAL A 9 -9.31 4.23 -11.88
N LEU A 10 -9.57 2.98 -12.31
CA LEU A 10 -8.81 1.82 -11.86
C LEU A 10 -7.37 1.83 -12.38
N VAL A 11 -7.14 2.27 -13.61
CA VAL A 11 -5.79 2.45 -14.17
C VAL A 11 -5.02 3.51 -13.40
N ALA A 12 -5.66 4.65 -13.08
CA ALA A 12 -5.06 5.69 -12.26
C ALA A 12 -4.70 5.19 -10.84
N PHE A 13 -5.61 4.41 -10.23
CA PHE A 13 -5.35 3.75 -8.95
C PHE A 13 -4.12 2.83 -9.04
N ALA A 14 -4.05 1.96 -10.05
CA ALA A 14 -2.93 1.04 -10.23
C ALA A 14 -1.61 1.79 -10.43
N ALA A 15 -1.61 2.86 -11.22
CA ALA A 15 -0.42 3.70 -11.43
C ALA A 15 0.06 4.35 -10.13
N LEU A 16 -0.85 4.90 -9.32
CA LEU A 16 -0.53 5.52 -8.03
C LEU A 16 0.00 4.48 -7.02
N MET A 17 -0.58 3.28 -6.98
CA MET A 17 -0.09 2.18 -6.14
C MET A 17 1.32 1.73 -6.54
N LEU A 18 1.58 1.59 -7.85
CA LEU A 18 2.91 1.27 -8.37
C LEU A 18 3.93 2.37 -8.04
N LEU A 19 3.54 3.65 -8.18
CA LEU A 19 4.39 4.77 -7.78
C LEU A 19 4.70 4.74 -6.28
N ALA A 20 3.71 4.44 -5.43
CA ALA A 20 3.93 4.31 -4.00
C ALA A 20 4.92 3.17 -3.67
N ALA A 21 4.79 2.02 -4.34
CA ALA A 21 5.72 0.90 -4.20
C ALA A 21 7.15 1.25 -4.65
N ILE A 22 7.28 1.99 -5.76
CA ILE A 22 8.59 2.45 -6.27
C ILE A 22 9.22 3.46 -5.30
N GLU A 23 8.48 4.44 -4.81
CA GLU A 23 8.99 5.41 -3.84
C GLU A 23 9.39 4.74 -2.52
N ASP A 24 8.60 3.76 -2.06
CA ASP A 24 8.96 2.98 -0.88
C ASP A 24 10.22 2.13 -1.10
N LEU A 25 10.36 1.51 -2.28
CA LEU A 25 11.58 0.79 -2.63
C LEU A 25 12.82 1.71 -2.68
N ARG A 26 12.65 2.93 -3.22
CA ARG A 26 13.75 3.89 -3.41
C ARG A 26 14.15 4.58 -2.11
N ARG A 27 13.18 5.09 -1.37
CA ARG A 27 13.39 6.04 -0.27
C ARG A 27 12.95 5.54 1.09
N LEU A 28 12.24 4.39 1.15
CA LEU A 28 11.58 3.88 2.36
C LEU A 28 10.63 4.93 3.00
N VAL A 29 10.10 5.79 2.16
CA VAL A 29 9.15 6.84 2.52
C VAL A 29 8.06 6.91 1.46
N ILE A 30 6.81 6.80 1.88
CA ILE A 30 5.64 6.96 1.02
C ILE A 30 5.19 8.42 1.09
N PRO A 31 5.29 9.21 -0.02
CA PRO A 31 4.88 10.61 -0.04
C PRO A 31 3.38 10.76 0.29
N ASN A 32 3.05 11.70 1.16
CA ASN A 32 1.64 11.99 1.50
C ASN A 32 0.81 12.37 0.26
N ALA A 33 1.43 12.97 -0.75
CA ALA A 33 0.77 13.33 -1.99
C ALA A 33 0.15 12.10 -2.68
N LEU A 34 0.82 10.93 -2.71
CA LEU A 34 0.31 9.72 -3.33
C LEU A 34 -0.91 9.17 -2.57
N THR A 35 -0.83 9.07 -1.25
CA THR A 35 -1.96 8.61 -0.43
C THR A 35 -3.14 9.57 -0.50
N LEU A 36 -2.88 10.88 -0.53
CA LEU A 36 -3.93 11.89 -0.69
C LEU A 36 -4.58 11.81 -2.08
N SER A 37 -3.79 11.66 -3.15
CA SER A 37 -4.31 11.49 -4.51
C SER A 37 -5.23 10.28 -4.63
N LEU A 38 -4.87 9.16 -3.99
CA LEU A 38 -5.71 7.97 -3.92
C LEU A 38 -7.00 8.22 -3.14
N CYS A 39 -6.96 8.97 -2.04
CA CYS A 39 -8.17 9.37 -1.29
C CYS A 39 -9.10 10.28 -2.12
N VAL A 40 -8.52 11.25 -2.84
CA VAL A 40 -9.29 12.18 -3.70
C VAL A 40 -9.89 11.48 -4.91
N LEU A 41 -9.22 10.46 -5.44
CA LEU A 41 -9.72 9.68 -6.57
C LEU A 41 -10.81 8.68 -6.17
N TRP A 42 -10.83 8.22 -4.91
CA TRP A 42 -11.74 7.18 -4.42
C TRP A 42 -13.24 7.51 -4.58
N PRO A 43 -13.74 8.75 -4.36
CA PRO A 43 -15.15 9.06 -4.57
C PRO A 43 -15.66 8.75 -5.99
N LEU A 44 -14.81 8.95 -7.01
CA LEU A 44 -15.16 8.60 -8.39
C LEU A 44 -15.33 7.07 -8.54
N HIS A 45 -14.48 6.28 -7.89
CA HIS A 45 -14.66 4.83 -7.83
C HIS A 45 -15.93 4.44 -7.09
N ALA A 46 -16.19 5.03 -5.92
CA ALA A 46 -17.36 4.74 -5.11
C ALA A 46 -18.67 5.03 -5.86
N LEU A 47 -18.74 6.14 -6.58
CA LEU A 47 -19.90 6.53 -7.39
C LEU A 47 -20.18 5.57 -8.56
N THR A 48 -19.17 4.87 -9.06
CA THR A 48 -19.30 3.96 -10.20
C THR A 48 -19.50 2.50 -9.79
N ALA A 49 -19.00 2.08 -8.65
CA ALA A 49 -18.86 0.67 -8.30
C ALA A 49 -19.62 0.25 -7.04
N SER A 50 -20.17 1.20 -6.26
CA SER A 50 -20.73 0.86 -4.95
C SER A 50 -22.05 1.55 -4.64
N THR A 51 -22.81 0.95 -3.71
CA THR A 51 -23.95 1.61 -3.09
C THR A 51 -23.47 2.56 -1.98
N LEU A 52 -24.31 3.52 -1.57
CA LEU A 52 -23.97 4.44 -0.48
C LEU A 52 -23.61 3.68 0.81
N LEU A 53 -24.32 2.60 1.11
CA LEU A 53 -24.08 1.77 2.29
C LEU A 53 -22.72 1.06 2.21
N SER A 54 -22.37 0.49 1.06
CA SER A 54 -21.06 -0.15 0.89
C SER A 54 -19.92 0.86 0.90
N ALA A 55 -20.13 2.05 0.37
CA ALA A 55 -19.15 3.14 0.45
C ALA A 55 -18.92 3.59 1.91
N ALA A 56 -20.00 3.76 2.69
CA ALA A 56 -19.88 4.07 4.12
C ALA A 56 -19.16 2.95 4.90
N ALA A 57 -19.46 1.68 4.60
CA ALA A 57 -18.77 0.54 5.21
C ALA A 57 -17.28 0.50 4.84
N ALA A 58 -16.93 0.81 3.58
CA ALA A 58 -15.52 0.90 3.15
C ALA A 58 -14.76 1.99 3.91
N LEU A 59 -15.37 3.17 4.09
CA LEU A 59 -14.82 4.23 4.93
C LEU A 59 -14.63 3.76 6.39
N GLY A 60 -15.62 3.07 6.95
CA GLY A 60 -15.54 2.52 8.30
C GLY A 60 -14.36 1.54 8.45
N CYS A 61 -14.19 0.61 7.50
CA CYS A 61 -13.06 -0.32 7.48
C CYS A 61 -11.71 0.42 7.37
N ALA A 62 -11.62 1.40 6.48
CA ALA A 62 -10.40 2.18 6.30
C ALA A 62 -10.02 2.99 7.55
N VAL A 63 -11.01 3.63 8.19
CA VAL A 63 -10.80 4.35 9.45
C VAL A 63 -10.35 3.40 10.56
N LEU A 64 -10.98 2.24 10.69
CA LEU A 64 -10.57 1.23 11.68
C LEU A 64 -9.12 0.79 11.47
N VAL A 65 -8.76 0.44 10.23
CA VAL A 65 -7.38 0.05 9.89
C VAL A 65 -6.40 1.19 10.15
N PHE A 66 -6.78 2.42 9.83
CA PHE A 66 -5.95 3.60 10.12
C PHE A 66 -5.74 3.80 11.62
N LEU A 67 -6.78 3.69 12.44
CA LEU A 67 -6.68 3.86 13.90
C LEU A 67 -5.83 2.77 14.55
N VAL A 68 -6.04 1.51 14.19
CA VAL A 68 -5.22 0.39 14.65
C VAL A 68 -3.77 0.56 14.20
N GLY A 69 -3.56 0.91 12.92
CA GLY A 69 -2.24 1.17 12.37
C GLY A 69 -1.54 2.36 13.04
N ALA A 70 -2.26 3.45 13.33
CA ALA A 70 -1.72 4.61 14.05
C ALA A 70 -1.29 4.25 15.49
N LEU A 71 -2.05 3.37 16.15
CA LEU A 71 -1.68 2.83 17.46
C LEU A 71 -0.39 1.99 17.37
N LEU A 72 -0.24 1.15 16.35
CA LEU A 72 0.98 0.37 16.12
C LEU A 72 2.17 1.28 15.74
N PHE A 73 1.91 2.32 14.94
CA PHE A 73 2.90 3.35 14.61
C PHE A 73 3.40 4.09 15.86
N SER A 74 2.50 4.49 16.76
CA SER A 74 2.88 5.19 18.01
C SER A 74 3.76 4.33 18.93
N ARG A 75 3.72 3.00 18.75
CA ARG A 75 4.58 2.04 19.46
C ARG A 75 5.84 1.66 18.69
N GLY A 76 6.05 2.22 17.48
CA GLY A 76 7.23 1.95 16.67
C GLY A 76 7.22 0.63 15.90
N TYR A 77 6.08 -0.07 15.81
CA TYR A 77 5.99 -1.36 15.11
C TYR A 77 5.86 -1.24 13.59
N ILE A 78 5.26 -0.17 13.08
CA ILE A 78 4.96 0.02 11.65
C ILE A 78 5.31 1.44 11.23
N GLY A 79 5.70 1.64 9.97
CA GLY A 79 5.94 2.96 9.38
C GLY A 79 4.65 3.76 9.19
N GLY A 80 4.67 5.07 9.46
CA GLY A 80 3.49 5.92 9.29
C GLY A 80 3.01 6.04 7.84
N GLY A 81 3.92 5.86 6.86
CA GLY A 81 3.60 5.76 5.44
C GLY A 81 2.79 4.52 5.12
N ASP A 82 3.23 3.37 5.66
CA ASP A 82 2.59 2.06 5.46
C ASP A 82 1.17 2.06 6.01
N VAL A 83 0.97 2.65 7.21
CA VAL A 83 -0.37 2.77 7.83
C VAL A 83 -1.33 3.52 6.91
N LYS A 84 -0.91 4.65 6.35
CA LYS A 84 -1.73 5.47 5.44
C LYS A 84 -2.04 4.72 4.16
N LEU A 85 -1.03 4.10 3.54
CA LEU A 85 -1.20 3.35 2.30
C LEU A 85 -2.12 2.15 2.49
N LEU A 86 -1.96 1.41 3.61
CA LEU A 86 -2.80 0.26 3.93
C LEU A 86 -4.26 0.65 4.15
N ALA A 87 -4.51 1.73 4.89
CA ALA A 87 -5.87 2.24 5.08
C ALA A 87 -6.53 2.63 3.76
N VAL A 88 -5.78 3.29 2.86
CA VAL A 88 -6.27 3.64 1.52
C VAL A 88 -6.48 2.39 0.65
N ALA A 89 -5.60 1.40 0.72
CA ALA A 89 -5.78 0.12 0.01
C ALA A 89 -7.09 -0.58 0.44
N VAL A 90 -7.37 -0.62 1.74
CA VAL A 90 -8.63 -1.16 2.29
C VAL A 90 -9.83 -0.33 1.86
N LEU A 91 -9.72 0.99 1.82
CA LEU A 91 -10.76 1.89 1.33
C LEU A 91 -11.19 1.53 -0.10
N TRP A 92 -10.22 1.29 -0.99
CA TRP A 92 -10.46 0.93 -2.39
C TRP A 92 -10.97 -0.50 -2.58
N ALA A 93 -10.50 -1.44 -1.76
CA ALA A 93 -10.94 -2.82 -1.79
C ALA A 93 -12.38 -3.02 -1.28
N GLY A 94 -12.87 -2.06 -0.48
CA GLY A 94 -14.19 -2.12 0.13
C GLY A 94 -14.30 -3.17 1.24
N PRO A 95 -15.50 -3.34 1.83
CA PRO A 95 -15.67 -4.22 3.00
C PRO A 95 -15.32 -5.68 2.71
N SER A 96 -15.68 -6.20 1.53
CA SER A 96 -15.38 -7.59 1.12
C SER A 96 -13.89 -7.82 0.87
N GLY A 97 -13.18 -6.81 0.37
CA GLY A 97 -11.75 -6.87 0.07
C GLY A 97 -10.84 -6.52 1.26
N ALA A 98 -11.38 -5.96 2.35
CA ALA A 98 -10.58 -5.50 3.49
C ALA A 98 -9.74 -6.62 4.11
N VAL A 99 -10.37 -7.75 4.44
CA VAL A 99 -9.67 -8.92 5.03
C VAL A 99 -8.65 -9.51 4.05
N PRO A 100 -9.00 -9.80 2.78
CA PRO A 100 -8.03 -10.24 1.78
C PRO A 100 -6.81 -9.31 1.64
N VAL A 101 -7.00 -7.97 1.59
CA VAL A 101 -5.87 -7.03 1.52
C VAL A 101 -4.96 -7.16 2.74
N LEU A 102 -5.53 -7.21 3.95
CA LEU A 102 -4.74 -7.32 5.18
C LEU A 102 -3.96 -8.63 5.23
N LEU A 103 -4.60 -9.77 4.91
CA LEU A 103 -3.95 -11.08 4.90
C LEU A 103 -2.85 -11.16 3.85
N LEU A 104 -3.13 -10.74 2.61
CA LEU A 104 -2.13 -10.76 1.54
C LEU A 104 -0.96 -9.80 1.85
N THR A 105 -1.23 -8.62 2.41
CA THR A 105 -0.17 -7.72 2.86
C THR A 105 0.71 -8.38 3.92
N GLY A 106 0.10 -9.06 4.90
CA GLY A 106 0.86 -9.79 5.93
C GLY A 106 1.72 -10.91 5.35
N VAL A 107 1.16 -11.72 4.45
CA VAL A 107 1.88 -12.82 3.79
C VAL A 107 2.99 -12.29 2.90
N LEU A 108 2.69 -11.36 1.99
CA LEU A 108 3.68 -10.81 1.05
C LEU A 108 4.76 -10.02 1.79
N GLY A 109 4.38 -9.21 2.79
CA GLY A 109 5.33 -8.47 3.62
C GLY A 109 6.21 -9.40 4.46
N GLY A 110 5.62 -10.45 5.04
CA GLY A 110 6.37 -11.48 5.78
C GLY A 110 7.34 -12.25 4.88
N MET A 111 6.90 -12.65 3.68
CA MET A 111 7.79 -13.29 2.69
C MET A 111 8.92 -12.36 2.26
N LEU A 112 8.62 -11.09 2.00
CA LEU A 112 9.62 -10.09 1.65
C LEU A 112 10.63 -9.89 2.79
N ALA A 113 10.16 -9.80 4.04
CA ALA A 113 11.02 -9.69 5.20
C ALA A 113 11.94 -10.91 5.35
N LEU A 114 11.40 -12.13 5.23
CA LEU A 114 12.17 -13.37 5.27
C LEU A 114 13.21 -13.44 4.13
N PHE A 115 12.81 -13.02 2.92
CA PHE A 115 13.72 -12.97 1.78
C PHE A 115 14.90 -12.02 2.03
N LEU A 116 14.64 -10.85 2.62
CA LEU A 116 15.68 -9.85 2.93
C LEU A 116 16.60 -10.26 4.12
N LEU A 117 16.22 -11.27 4.90
CA LEU A 117 17.12 -11.86 5.90
C LEU A 117 18.25 -12.69 5.27
N ILE A 118 18.11 -13.11 4.01
CA ILE A 118 19.15 -13.85 3.29
C ILE A 118 20.23 -12.86 2.82
N PRO A 119 21.52 -13.00 3.22
CA PRO A 119 22.56 -12.00 2.94
C PRO A 119 22.69 -11.59 1.46
N PRO A 120 22.70 -12.51 0.47
CA PRO A 120 22.77 -12.12 -0.94
C PRO A 120 21.54 -11.30 -1.41
N ALA A 121 20.34 -11.58 -0.88
CA ALA A 121 19.13 -10.84 -1.22
C ALA A 121 19.17 -9.41 -0.63
N ALA A 122 19.63 -9.26 0.59
CA ALA A 122 19.84 -7.96 1.22
C ALA A 122 20.86 -7.12 0.41
N HIS A 123 21.94 -7.73 -0.07
CA HIS A 123 22.93 -7.05 -0.92
C HIS A 123 22.32 -6.62 -2.28
N LEU A 124 21.54 -7.47 -2.92
CA LEU A 124 20.83 -7.11 -4.15
C LEU A 124 19.83 -5.97 -3.94
N ALA A 125 19.11 -5.96 -2.82
CA ALA A 125 18.19 -4.88 -2.46
C ALA A 125 18.92 -3.54 -2.27
N THR A 126 20.09 -3.53 -1.63
CA THR A 126 20.92 -2.32 -1.47
C THR A 126 21.45 -1.82 -2.82
N LEU A 127 21.90 -2.72 -3.70
CA LEU A 127 22.36 -2.37 -5.05
C LEU A 127 21.21 -1.81 -5.91
N ALA A 128 20.01 -2.39 -5.83
CA ALA A 128 18.85 -1.89 -6.54
C ALA A 128 18.49 -0.46 -6.08
N ARG A 129 18.51 -0.19 -4.78
CA ARG A 129 18.30 1.15 -4.21
C ARG A 129 19.37 2.15 -4.67
N ALA A 130 20.63 1.76 -4.65
CA ALA A 130 21.73 2.62 -5.08
C ALA A 130 21.61 3.02 -6.56
N LYS A 131 21.07 2.15 -7.42
CA LYS A 131 20.79 2.47 -8.84
C LYS A 131 19.57 3.37 -9.04
N LEU A 132 18.60 3.32 -8.12
CA LEU A 132 17.35 4.10 -8.24
C LEU A 132 17.47 5.52 -7.67
N GLY A 133 18.58 5.88 -7.06
CA GLY A 133 18.90 7.21 -6.58
C GLY A 133 19.48 7.22 -5.16
N PRO A 134 20.47 8.06 -4.87
CA PRO A 134 21.07 8.12 -3.53
C PRO A 134 20.13 8.87 -2.58
N ASP A 135 19.68 8.22 -1.54
CA ASP A 135 19.12 8.88 -0.35
C ASP A 135 20.11 8.75 0.81
N GLU A 136 20.73 9.85 1.18
CA GLU A 136 21.66 9.95 2.32
C GLU A 136 21.00 9.58 3.67
N ALA A 137 19.67 9.58 3.71
CA ALA A 137 18.90 9.27 4.93
C ALA A 137 19.01 7.79 5.35
N VAL A 138 19.17 6.87 4.40
CA VAL A 138 19.25 5.43 4.66
C VAL A 138 20.63 5.04 5.20
N VAL A 139 21.67 5.80 4.85
CA VAL A 139 23.06 5.53 5.27
C VAL A 139 23.30 5.86 6.75
N LYS A 140 22.50 6.76 7.34
CA LYS A 140 22.63 7.23 8.72
C LYS A 140 21.93 6.35 9.76
N SER A 141 21.04 5.46 9.36
CA SER A 141 20.36 4.54 10.28
C SER A 141 21.13 3.24 10.34
N GLY A 142 21.98 3.06 11.33
CA GLY A 142 22.71 1.82 11.62
C GLY A 142 21.81 0.63 12.02
N MET A 143 20.58 0.60 11.54
CA MET A 143 19.57 -0.44 11.77
C MET A 143 19.55 -1.48 10.65
N THR A 144 19.28 -2.72 11.04
CA THR A 144 18.87 -3.85 10.20
C THR A 144 18.07 -3.41 8.98
N THR A 145 18.41 -3.95 7.80
CA THR A 145 17.82 -3.60 6.49
C THR A 145 16.31 -3.34 6.58
N PRO A 146 15.86 -2.09 6.44
CA PRO A 146 14.43 -1.79 6.54
C PRO A 146 13.69 -2.41 5.35
N VAL A 147 12.58 -3.09 5.65
CA VAL A 147 11.76 -3.80 4.66
C VAL A 147 10.82 -2.80 4.00
N PRO A 148 10.78 -2.69 2.64
CA PRO A 148 9.86 -1.81 1.93
C PRO A 148 8.45 -2.43 1.91
N TYR A 149 7.67 -2.24 2.98
CA TYR A 149 6.31 -2.79 3.12
C TYR A 149 5.31 -2.22 2.12
N GLY A 150 5.54 -1.02 1.59
CA GLY A 150 4.70 -0.42 0.56
C GLY A 150 4.57 -1.26 -0.70
N ILE A 151 5.60 -2.05 -1.05
CA ILE A 151 5.52 -3.01 -2.17
C ILE A 151 4.49 -4.10 -1.87
N ALA A 152 4.52 -4.68 -0.67
CA ALA A 152 3.59 -5.73 -0.26
C ALA A 152 2.14 -5.22 -0.22
N ILE A 153 1.93 -4.00 0.31
CA ILE A 153 0.62 -3.33 0.35
C ILE A 153 0.09 -3.09 -1.06
N ALA A 154 0.92 -2.52 -1.94
CA ALA A 154 0.53 -2.24 -3.32
C ALA A 154 0.20 -3.52 -4.09
N ALA A 155 1.02 -4.56 -3.97
CA ALA A 155 0.77 -5.85 -4.59
C ALA A 155 -0.53 -6.48 -4.08
N ALA A 156 -0.77 -6.51 -2.77
CA ALA A 156 -2.00 -7.02 -2.17
C ALA A 156 -3.24 -6.27 -2.67
N ALA A 157 -3.19 -4.93 -2.69
CA ALA A 157 -4.29 -4.10 -3.18
C ALA A 157 -4.61 -4.36 -4.65
N LEU A 158 -3.58 -4.44 -5.51
CA LEU A 158 -3.75 -4.72 -6.92
C LEU A 158 -4.33 -6.12 -7.14
N LEU A 159 -3.84 -7.14 -6.44
CA LEU A 159 -4.36 -8.51 -6.53
C LEU A 159 -5.83 -8.56 -6.14
N VAL A 160 -6.22 -7.96 -5.01
CA VAL A 160 -7.61 -8.01 -4.52
C VAL A 160 -8.57 -7.23 -5.44
N ILE A 161 -8.14 -6.10 -5.98
CA ILE A 161 -9.03 -5.24 -6.78
C ILE A 161 -9.18 -5.77 -8.21
N PHE A 162 -8.13 -6.33 -8.79
CA PHE A 162 -8.15 -6.78 -10.19
C PHE A 162 -8.45 -8.27 -10.37
N LEU A 163 -8.24 -9.11 -9.34
CA LEU A 163 -8.59 -10.53 -9.41
C LEU A 163 -9.97 -10.79 -8.79
N PRO A 164 -10.94 -11.27 -9.59
CA PRO A 164 -12.33 -11.46 -9.12
C PRO A 164 -12.49 -12.50 -8.00
N HIS A 165 -11.50 -13.38 -7.82
CA HIS A 165 -11.53 -14.45 -6.81
C HIS A 165 -11.38 -13.96 -5.37
N PHE A 166 -11.00 -12.70 -5.15
CA PHE A 166 -10.78 -12.10 -3.83
C PHE A 166 -11.88 -11.11 -3.42
N ARG A 167 -12.94 -10.98 -4.22
CA ARG A 167 -14.08 -10.09 -3.94
C ARG A 167 -15.27 -10.83 -3.33
#